data_6841733bb8d5c82b19b4b2f73bb9f5f5
#
_entry.id   6841733bb8d5c82b19b4b2f73bb9f5f5
#
_cell.length_a   1.000
_cell.length_b   1.000
_cell.length_c   1.000
_cell.angle_alpha   90.00
_cell.angle_beta   90.00
_cell.angle_gamma   90.00
#
_symmetry.space_group_name_H-M   'P 1'
#
loop_
_entity.id
_entity.type
_entity.pdbx_description
1 polymer ?
#
loop_
_entity_poly.entity_id
_entity_poly.type
_entity_poly.pdbx_seq_one_letter_code
_entity_poly.pdbx_strand_id
1 'polypeptide(L)'
;VGFDRRLREGERVAVYPKFEAFDITPLLRVREQPLRNPKFIADAHLGALARRLRMAGFDTLYDNHYQDREIAEIALREGRIVLTRDRELLKQRSITHGCYVHHLKPAQQLLEIIERLDLARSARPLSLCLLCNAPLRVIDKAAVLERLPPSVRAGHERFSTCDVCHRVYWEGSHWRRMQEWLRA
;
A
#
# COMPACT_ATOMS: atom_id res chain seq x y z
N VAL A 1 9.83 -3.13 -17.78
CA VAL A 1 10.97 -2.78 -18.65
C VAL A 1 11.55 -1.50 -18.05
N GLY A 2 12.83 -1.53 -17.60
CA GLY A 2 13.49 -0.34 -17.06
C GLY A 2 13.65 0.73 -18.13
N PHE A 3 13.66 1.99 -17.75
CA PHE A 3 13.83 3.13 -18.65
C PHE A 3 15.21 3.15 -19.35
N ASP A 4 16.15 2.36 -18.87
CA ASP A 4 17.53 2.25 -19.42
C ASP A 4 17.65 1.28 -20.60
N ARG A 5 16.57 0.57 -20.96
CA ARG A 5 16.58 -0.36 -22.09
C ARG A 5 16.52 0.40 -23.41
N ARG A 6 17.55 0.22 -24.25
CA ARG A 6 17.51 0.69 -25.64
C ARG A 6 16.57 -0.18 -26.46
N LEU A 7 15.65 0.46 -27.16
CA LEU A 7 14.71 -0.20 -28.06
C LEU A 7 15.44 -0.61 -29.36
N ARG A 8 15.03 -1.74 -29.95
CA ARG A 8 15.51 -2.19 -31.25
C ARG A 8 14.51 -1.77 -32.33
N GLU A 9 14.99 -1.61 -33.54
CA GLU A 9 14.14 -1.33 -34.69
C GLU A 9 13.07 -2.40 -34.86
N GLY A 10 11.80 -2.02 -35.01
CA GLY A 10 10.66 -2.93 -35.10
C GLY A 10 10.04 -3.38 -33.78
N GLU A 11 10.61 -3.07 -32.61
CA GLU A 11 9.97 -3.35 -31.32
C GLU A 11 8.74 -2.44 -31.11
N ARG A 12 7.61 -3.04 -30.78
CA ARG A 12 6.40 -2.32 -30.35
C ARG A 12 6.40 -2.19 -28.84
N VAL A 13 6.42 -0.96 -28.35
CA VAL A 13 6.37 -0.68 -26.91
C VAL A 13 5.08 0.07 -26.62
N ALA A 14 4.28 -0.48 -25.72
CA ALA A 14 3.16 0.24 -25.15
C ALA A 14 3.65 1.00 -23.89
N VAL A 15 3.62 2.30 -23.95
CA VAL A 15 3.90 3.17 -22.79
C VAL A 15 2.56 3.60 -22.21
N TYR A 16 2.34 3.27 -20.95
CA TYR A 16 1.16 3.71 -20.19
C TYR A 16 1.61 4.75 -19.16
N PRO A 17 1.63 6.04 -19.52
CA PRO A 17 1.94 7.08 -18.54
C PRO A 17 0.82 7.14 -17.50
N LYS A 18 1.19 7.43 -16.25
CA LYS A 18 0.25 7.69 -15.17
C LYS A 18 -0.36 9.09 -15.38
N PHE A 19 -1.40 9.18 -16.17
CA PHE A 19 -2.12 10.43 -16.36
C PHE A 19 -3.15 10.63 -15.26
N GLU A 20 -2.86 11.46 -14.28
CA GLU A 20 -3.85 11.86 -13.28
C GLU A 20 -4.90 12.84 -13.84
N ALA A 21 -4.57 13.57 -14.91
CA ALA A 21 -5.43 14.61 -15.52
C ALA A 21 -6.19 14.15 -16.77
N PHE A 22 -5.91 12.99 -17.33
CA PHE A 22 -6.54 12.52 -18.57
C PHE A 22 -7.50 11.36 -18.29
N ASP A 23 -8.73 11.46 -18.77
CA ASP A 23 -9.65 10.33 -18.75
C ASP A 23 -9.29 9.34 -19.86
N ILE A 24 -8.65 8.23 -19.48
CA ILE A 24 -8.29 7.14 -20.39
C ILE A 24 -9.35 6.03 -20.44
N THR A 25 -10.48 6.20 -19.78
CA THR A 25 -11.57 5.22 -19.73
C THR A 25 -11.98 4.72 -21.13
N PRO A 26 -12.10 5.60 -22.15
CA PRO A 26 -12.44 5.14 -23.51
C PRO A 26 -11.38 4.28 -24.20
N LEU A 27 -10.13 4.31 -23.70
CA LEU A 27 -9.01 3.56 -24.29
C LEU A 27 -8.78 2.21 -23.57
N LEU A 28 -9.47 1.98 -22.46
CA LEU A 28 -9.33 0.77 -21.66
C LEU A 28 -10.09 -0.38 -22.34
N ARG A 29 -9.35 -1.41 -22.79
CA ARG A 29 -9.93 -2.63 -23.38
C ARG A 29 -9.97 -3.81 -22.41
N VAL A 30 -9.26 -3.73 -21.29
CA VAL A 30 -9.08 -4.82 -20.31
C VAL A 30 -9.74 -4.48 -18.96
N ARG A 31 -10.00 -3.19 -18.69
CA ARG A 31 -10.55 -2.70 -17.43
C ARG A 31 -11.56 -1.59 -17.68
N GLU A 32 -12.65 -1.60 -16.96
CA GLU A 32 -13.67 -0.55 -17.07
C GLU A 32 -13.19 0.81 -16.51
N GLN A 33 -12.27 0.79 -15.53
CA GLN A 33 -11.73 2.02 -14.91
C GLN A 33 -10.23 1.90 -14.61
N PRO A 34 -9.45 2.99 -14.77
CA PRO A 34 -8.05 3.01 -14.36
C PRO A 34 -7.92 3.03 -12.83
N LEU A 35 -6.92 2.32 -12.29
CA LEU A 35 -6.60 2.35 -10.88
C LEU A 35 -5.84 3.64 -10.51
N ARG A 36 -6.55 4.74 -10.31
CA ARG A 36 -5.96 6.03 -9.94
C ARG A 36 -5.47 6.07 -8.50
N ASN A 37 -6.22 5.43 -7.59
CA ASN A 37 -5.89 5.31 -6.18
C ASN A 37 -5.77 3.82 -5.85
N PRO A 38 -4.57 3.23 -5.88
CA PRO A 38 -4.40 1.81 -5.65
C PRO A 38 -4.78 1.45 -4.21
N LYS A 39 -5.74 0.55 -4.09
CA LYS A 39 -6.14 -0.10 -2.84
C LYS A 39 -5.69 -1.54 -2.89
N PHE A 40 -5.30 -2.09 -1.77
CA PHE A 40 -4.76 -3.43 -1.68
C PHE A 40 -5.61 -4.33 -0.78
N ILE A 41 -5.52 -5.62 -1.02
CA ILE A 41 -5.88 -6.66 -0.08
C ILE A 41 -4.74 -7.67 -0.02
N ALA A 42 -4.22 -7.92 1.16
CA ALA A 42 -3.09 -8.79 1.37
C ALA A 42 -3.56 -10.15 1.91
N ASP A 43 -3.03 -11.21 1.32
CA ASP A 43 -3.20 -12.58 1.76
C ASP A 43 -2.67 -12.81 3.19
N ALA A 44 -3.16 -13.85 3.87
CA ALA A 44 -2.92 -14.18 5.27
C ALA A 44 -1.44 -14.15 5.70
N HIS A 45 -0.53 -14.55 4.81
CA HIS A 45 0.91 -14.57 5.09
C HIS A 45 1.61 -13.20 4.93
N LEU A 46 0.92 -12.16 4.49
CA LEU A 46 1.49 -10.84 4.16
C LEU A 46 1.15 -9.74 5.18
N GLY A 47 0.77 -10.10 6.41
CA GLY A 47 0.38 -9.12 7.44
C GLY A 47 1.46 -8.08 7.76
N ALA A 48 2.74 -8.43 7.71
CA ALA A 48 3.83 -7.49 7.90
C ALA A 48 3.98 -6.51 6.73
N LEU A 49 3.73 -6.96 5.49
CA LEU A 49 3.66 -6.10 4.31
C LEU A 49 2.45 -5.16 4.40
N ALA A 50 1.27 -5.67 4.77
CA ALA A 50 0.06 -4.86 4.92
C ALA A 50 0.27 -3.68 5.90
N ARG A 51 0.91 -3.94 7.05
CA ARG A 51 1.27 -2.86 8.00
C ARG A 51 2.22 -1.82 7.42
N ARG A 52 3.19 -2.23 6.59
CA ARG A 52 4.14 -1.32 5.93
C ARG A 52 3.47 -0.48 4.84
N LEU A 53 2.58 -1.08 4.06
CA LEU A 53 1.78 -0.36 3.07
C LEU A 53 0.86 0.69 3.73
N ARG A 54 0.19 0.33 4.84
CA ARG A 54 -0.59 1.28 5.66
C ARG A 54 0.29 2.41 6.22
N MET A 55 1.50 2.09 6.68
CA MET A 55 2.47 3.09 7.14
C MET A 55 2.88 4.05 6.03
N ALA A 56 3.00 3.56 4.79
CA ALA A 56 3.25 4.38 3.61
C ALA A 56 2.00 5.13 3.11
N GLY A 57 0.83 4.87 3.69
CA GLY A 57 -0.43 5.55 3.39
C GLY A 57 -1.27 4.88 2.31
N PHE A 58 -1.03 3.61 2.04
CA PHE A 58 -1.83 2.83 1.08
C PHE A 58 -2.91 2.02 1.78
N ASP A 59 -4.17 2.26 1.40
CA ASP A 59 -5.32 1.47 1.87
C ASP A 59 -5.09 -0.01 1.57
N THR A 60 -4.91 -0.79 2.64
CA THR A 60 -4.56 -2.21 2.53
C THR A 60 -5.40 -3.02 3.52
N LEU A 61 -6.35 -3.77 3.03
CA LEU A 61 -7.09 -4.73 3.83
C LEU A 61 -6.21 -5.95 4.15
N TYR A 62 -6.37 -6.45 5.34
CA TYR A 62 -5.68 -7.65 5.81
C TYR A 62 -6.42 -8.25 7.01
N ASP A 63 -6.67 -9.54 6.93
CA ASP A 63 -7.02 -10.38 8.06
C ASP A 63 -6.34 -11.75 7.87
N ASN A 64 -5.83 -12.34 8.95
CA ASN A 64 -5.18 -13.65 8.90
C ASN A 64 -6.17 -14.82 8.73
N HIS A 65 -7.46 -14.55 8.82
CA HIS A 65 -8.53 -15.54 8.62
C HIS A 65 -9.19 -15.45 7.24
N TYR A 66 -8.82 -14.47 6.42
CA TYR A 66 -9.37 -14.38 5.06
C TYR A 66 -9.08 -15.65 4.28
N GLN A 67 -10.14 -16.20 3.70
CA GLN A 67 -10.06 -17.29 2.75
C GLN A 67 -9.91 -16.74 1.33
N ASP A 68 -9.33 -17.51 0.42
CA ASP A 68 -9.09 -17.12 -0.98
C ASP A 68 -10.35 -16.58 -1.66
N ARG A 69 -11.49 -17.21 -1.40
CA ARG A 69 -12.77 -16.78 -1.94
C ARG A 69 -13.17 -15.39 -1.44
N GLU A 70 -13.00 -15.11 -0.15
CA GLU A 70 -13.31 -13.80 0.44
C GLU A 70 -12.38 -12.72 -0.12
N ILE A 71 -11.08 -13.03 -0.26
CA ILE A 71 -10.11 -12.13 -0.89
C ILE A 71 -10.56 -11.77 -2.30
N ALA A 72 -10.95 -12.77 -3.10
CA ALA A 72 -11.38 -12.57 -4.48
C ALA A 72 -12.68 -11.74 -4.57
N GLU A 73 -13.66 -12.02 -3.71
CA GLU A 73 -14.93 -11.29 -3.65
C GLU A 73 -14.73 -9.82 -3.23
N ILE A 74 -13.91 -9.58 -2.20
CA ILE A 74 -13.58 -8.21 -1.74
C ILE A 74 -12.80 -7.46 -2.82
N ALA A 75 -11.80 -8.11 -3.43
CA ALA A 75 -10.98 -7.51 -4.48
C ALA A 75 -11.82 -7.07 -5.67
N LEU A 76 -12.76 -7.92 -6.11
CA LEU A 76 -13.66 -7.61 -7.21
C LEU A 76 -14.62 -6.47 -6.85
N ARG A 77 -15.28 -6.55 -5.68
CA ARG A 77 -16.26 -5.56 -5.23
C ARG A 77 -15.66 -4.17 -5.04
N GLU A 78 -14.42 -4.08 -4.53
CA GLU A 78 -13.79 -2.83 -4.13
C GLU A 78 -12.67 -2.36 -5.08
N GLY A 79 -12.42 -3.10 -6.17
CA GLY A 79 -11.36 -2.79 -7.13
C GLY A 79 -9.95 -2.83 -6.50
N ARG A 80 -9.71 -3.79 -5.57
CA ARG A 80 -8.43 -3.91 -4.87
C ARG A 80 -7.43 -4.78 -5.62
N ILE A 81 -6.17 -4.44 -5.51
CA ILE A 81 -5.05 -5.27 -5.98
C ILE A 81 -4.79 -6.36 -4.94
N VAL A 82 -4.91 -7.62 -5.34
CA VAL A 82 -4.58 -8.76 -4.48
C VAL A 82 -3.06 -8.92 -4.41
N LEU A 83 -2.51 -8.88 -3.19
CA LEU A 83 -1.11 -9.17 -2.91
C LEU A 83 -1.03 -10.56 -2.30
N THR A 84 -0.33 -11.47 -2.95
CA THR A 84 -0.20 -12.85 -2.47
C THR A 84 1.11 -13.49 -2.91
N ARG A 85 1.47 -14.58 -2.24
CA ARG A 85 2.53 -15.51 -2.60
C ARG A 85 1.97 -16.85 -3.07
N ASP A 86 0.66 -16.95 -3.19
CA ASP A 86 -0.02 -18.08 -3.78
C ASP A 86 -0.36 -17.80 -5.25
N ARG A 87 0.16 -18.65 -6.13
CA ARG A 87 -0.12 -18.58 -7.57
C ARG A 87 -1.51 -19.07 -7.93
N GLU A 88 -2.06 -20.01 -7.14
CA GLU A 88 -3.38 -20.56 -7.40
C GLU A 88 -4.46 -19.52 -7.13
N LEU A 89 -4.30 -18.72 -6.06
CA LEU A 89 -5.18 -17.58 -5.80
C LEU A 89 -5.22 -16.61 -7.00
N LEU A 90 -4.07 -16.31 -7.61
CA LEU A 90 -3.99 -15.38 -8.74
C LEU A 90 -4.57 -15.94 -10.06
N LYS A 91 -4.80 -17.25 -10.17
CA LYS A 91 -5.44 -17.86 -11.34
C LYS A 91 -6.96 -17.74 -11.34
N GLN A 92 -7.56 -17.35 -10.23
CA GLN A 92 -9.00 -17.17 -10.15
C GLN A 92 -9.46 -16.05 -11.09
N ARG A 93 -10.46 -16.33 -11.93
CA ARG A 93 -10.97 -15.38 -12.94
C ARG A 93 -11.56 -14.10 -12.35
N SER A 94 -12.01 -14.14 -11.10
CA SER A 94 -12.55 -13.01 -10.36
C SER A 94 -11.47 -12.00 -9.95
N ILE A 95 -10.18 -12.39 -9.93
CA ILE A 95 -9.07 -11.49 -9.59
C ILE A 95 -8.60 -10.79 -10.86
N THR A 96 -9.12 -9.58 -11.07
CA THR A 96 -8.76 -8.73 -12.21
C THR A 96 -7.42 -8.01 -12.02
N HIS A 97 -7.02 -7.80 -10.76
CA HIS A 97 -5.79 -7.11 -10.38
C HIS A 97 -5.07 -7.92 -9.31
N GLY A 98 -3.99 -8.56 -9.66
CA GLY A 98 -3.18 -9.34 -8.73
C GLY A 98 -1.69 -9.08 -8.89
N CYS A 99 -0.96 -9.14 -7.79
CA CYS A 99 0.48 -8.98 -7.75
C CYS A 99 1.09 -10.11 -6.92
N TYR A 100 1.87 -10.95 -7.56
CA TYR A 100 2.67 -11.96 -6.86
C TYR A 100 3.84 -11.30 -6.16
N VAL A 101 4.00 -11.55 -4.86
CA VAL A 101 5.08 -11.01 -4.02
C VAL A 101 6.21 -12.02 -3.95
N HIS A 102 7.38 -11.68 -4.50
CA HIS A 102 8.51 -12.60 -4.62
C HIS A 102 9.36 -12.64 -3.35
N HIS A 103 9.63 -11.49 -2.76
CA HIS A 103 10.52 -11.40 -1.62
C HIS A 103 9.92 -12.02 -0.34
N LEU A 104 10.81 -12.53 0.55
CA LEU A 104 10.44 -13.11 1.84
C LEU A 104 10.41 -12.06 2.95
N LYS A 105 11.36 -11.12 2.91
CA LYS A 105 11.53 -10.12 3.95
C LYS A 105 10.55 -8.96 3.75
N PRO A 106 9.77 -8.56 4.76
CA PRO A 106 8.72 -7.54 4.61
C PRO A 106 9.20 -6.17 4.11
N ALA A 107 10.44 -5.79 4.39
CA ALA A 107 11.01 -4.56 3.86
C ALA A 107 11.23 -4.64 2.33
N GLN A 108 11.75 -5.76 1.85
CA GLN A 108 11.96 -6.00 0.43
C GLN A 108 10.63 -6.18 -0.33
N GLN A 109 9.62 -6.79 0.31
CA GLN A 109 8.27 -6.87 -0.23
C GLN A 109 7.67 -5.47 -0.47
N LEU A 110 7.84 -4.56 0.50
CA LEU A 110 7.37 -3.18 0.34
C LEU A 110 8.04 -2.49 -0.85
N LEU A 111 9.38 -2.58 -0.95
CA LEU A 111 10.13 -1.98 -2.06
C LEU A 111 9.68 -2.57 -3.40
N GLU A 112 9.57 -3.89 -3.50
CA GLU A 112 9.05 -4.59 -4.69
C GLU A 112 7.70 -4.02 -5.15
N ILE A 113 6.76 -3.84 -4.22
CA ILE A 113 5.42 -3.32 -4.55
C ILE A 113 5.46 -1.83 -4.93
N ILE A 114 6.25 -1.02 -4.22
CA ILE A 114 6.41 0.41 -4.51
C ILE A 114 7.01 0.62 -5.91
N GLU A 115 8.08 -0.09 -6.24
CA GLU A 115 8.74 0.01 -7.54
C GLU A 115 7.87 -0.54 -8.68
N ARG A 116 7.30 -1.73 -8.48
CA ARG A 116 6.52 -2.41 -9.51
C ARG A 116 5.23 -1.68 -9.91
N LEU A 117 4.63 -0.96 -8.98
CA LEU A 117 3.38 -0.23 -9.18
C LEU A 117 3.57 1.29 -9.22
N ASP A 118 4.82 1.78 -9.23
CA ASP A 118 5.17 3.22 -9.24
C ASP A 118 4.43 4.03 -8.15
N LEU A 119 4.54 3.58 -6.90
CA LEU A 119 3.77 4.14 -5.80
C LEU A 119 4.48 5.27 -5.04
N ALA A 120 5.78 5.46 -5.24
CA ALA A 120 6.59 6.37 -4.42
C ALA A 120 6.01 7.78 -4.33
N ARG A 121 5.55 8.33 -5.47
CA ARG A 121 4.99 9.69 -5.56
C ARG A 121 3.59 9.83 -4.94
N SER A 122 2.86 8.72 -4.78
CA SER A 122 1.51 8.70 -4.20
C SER A 122 1.49 8.32 -2.73
N ALA A 123 2.64 8.05 -2.13
CA ALA A 123 2.76 7.72 -0.72
C ALA A 123 2.35 8.89 0.18
N ARG A 124 1.54 8.60 1.19
CA ARG A 124 1.09 9.55 2.24
C ARG A 124 1.36 8.96 3.62
N PRO A 125 2.61 8.97 4.07
CA PRO A 125 3.00 8.30 5.30
C PRO A 125 2.22 8.79 6.51
N LEU A 126 1.90 7.85 7.42
CA LEU A 126 1.12 8.09 8.64
C LEU A 126 -0.28 8.71 8.41
N SER A 127 -0.88 8.46 7.26
CA SER A 127 -2.28 8.83 7.01
C SER A 127 -3.27 7.74 7.44
N LEU A 128 -2.80 6.49 7.61
CA LEU A 128 -3.62 5.33 7.95
C LEU A 128 -3.13 4.62 9.21
N CYS A 129 -4.08 4.08 9.96
CA CYS A 129 -3.81 3.23 11.11
C CYS A 129 -3.16 1.91 10.66
N LEU A 130 -2.01 1.57 11.26
CA LEU A 130 -1.26 0.36 10.91
C LEU A 130 -2.00 -0.92 11.30
N LEU A 131 -2.91 -0.83 12.29
CA LEU A 131 -3.66 -1.98 12.77
C LEU A 131 -4.96 -2.20 12.00
N CYS A 132 -5.84 -1.19 11.96
CA CYS A 132 -7.20 -1.34 11.44
C CYS A 132 -7.46 -0.62 10.10
N ASN A 133 -6.41 -0.04 9.49
CA ASN A 133 -6.50 0.64 8.18
C ASN A 133 -7.38 1.91 8.13
N ALA A 134 -7.95 2.34 9.27
CA ALA A 134 -8.76 3.56 9.33
C ALA A 134 -7.88 4.82 9.17
N PRO A 135 -8.42 5.94 8.68
CA PRO A 135 -7.71 7.20 8.62
C PRO A 135 -7.20 7.63 10.02
N LEU A 136 -6.02 8.23 10.03
CA LEU A 136 -5.47 8.87 11.22
C LEU A 136 -5.80 10.37 11.20
N ARG A 137 -6.04 10.93 12.38
CA ARG A 137 -6.13 12.39 12.57
C ARG A 137 -5.03 12.89 13.48
N VAL A 138 -4.61 14.12 13.26
CA VAL A 138 -3.68 14.83 14.15
C VAL A 138 -4.33 15.02 15.52
N ILE A 139 -3.54 14.91 16.58
CA ILE A 139 -3.98 15.10 17.96
C ILE A 139 -2.91 15.86 18.75
N ASP A 140 -3.36 16.74 19.64
CA ASP A 140 -2.46 17.48 20.52
C ASP A 140 -1.72 16.55 21.48
N LYS A 141 -0.45 16.84 21.71
CA LYS A 141 0.41 16.10 22.63
C LYS A 141 -0.20 16.03 24.03
N ALA A 142 -0.78 17.13 24.52
CA ALA A 142 -1.42 17.19 25.83
C ALA A 142 -2.54 16.15 25.99
N ALA A 143 -3.33 15.91 24.95
CA ALA A 143 -4.45 14.98 24.97
C ALA A 143 -4.02 13.49 25.00
N VAL A 144 -2.76 13.20 24.72
CA VAL A 144 -2.23 11.82 24.69
C VAL A 144 -1.06 11.60 25.64
N LEU A 145 -0.68 12.62 26.41
CA LEU A 145 0.54 12.64 27.20
C LEU A 145 0.68 11.43 28.14
N GLU A 146 -0.39 11.06 28.85
CA GLU A 146 -0.39 9.93 29.79
C GLU A 146 -0.23 8.56 29.10
N ARG A 147 -0.56 8.49 27.83
CA ARG A 147 -0.50 7.28 27.02
C ARG A 147 0.86 7.08 26.33
N LEU A 148 1.74 8.08 26.40
CA LEU A 148 3.04 8.07 25.74
C LEU A 148 4.13 7.52 26.66
N PRO A 149 5.06 6.69 26.15
CA PRO A 149 6.28 6.32 26.86
C PRO A 149 7.11 7.57 27.22
N PRO A 150 7.85 7.58 28.34
CA PRO A 150 8.64 8.76 28.78
C PRO A 150 9.61 9.28 27.70
N SER A 151 10.31 8.39 27.00
CA SER A 151 11.24 8.76 25.92
C SER A 151 10.54 9.43 24.73
N VAL A 152 9.29 9.05 24.45
CA VAL A 152 8.49 9.61 23.36
C VAL A 152 7.94 10.99 23.76
N ARG A 153 7.55 11.17 25.03
CA ARG A 153 7.11 12.48 25.56
C ARG A 153 8.19 13.54 25.38
N ALA A 154 9.45 13.19 25.65
CA ALA A 154 10.57 14.12 25.56
C ALA A 154 11.02 14.37 24.10
N GLY A 155 10.89 13.40 23.22
CA GLY A 155 11.52 13.42 21.89
C GLY A 155 10.61 13.75 20.71
N HIS A 156 9.30 13.87 20.91
CA HIS A 156 8.34 14.06 19.81
C HIS A 156 7.28 15.11 20.14
N GLU A 157 6.88 15.89 19.11
CA GLU A 157 5.86 16.93 19.24
C GLU A 157 4.62 16.69 18.39
N ARG A 158 4.74 15.88 17.32
CA ARG A 158 3.63 15.59 16.41
C ARG A 158 3.09 14.19 16.62
N PHE A 159 1.79 14.11 16.87
CA PHE A 159 1.09 12.87 17.12
C PHE A 159 -0.14 12.75 16.24
N SER A 160 -0.48 11.51 15.90
CA SER A 160 -1.74 11.16 15.23
C SER A 160 -2.43 10.05 16.01
N THR A 161 -3.75 10.02 15.97
CA THR A 161 -4.56 8.98 16.62
C THR A 161 -5.54 8.35 15.65
N CYS A 162 -5.90 7.11 15.92
CA CYS A 162 -6.95 6.41 15.23
C CYS A 162 -8.23 6.47 16.07
N ASP A 163 -9.32 6.98 15.50
CA ASP A 163 -10.60 7.06 16.21
C ASP A 163 -11.31 5.71 16.38
N VAL A 164 -10.88 4.67 15.64
CA VAL A 164 -11.45 3.32 15.71
C VAL A 164 -10.80 2.46 16.80
N CYS A 165 -9.45 2.39 16.82
CA CYS A 165 -8.72 1.55 17.78
C CYS A 165 -7.96 2.35 18.84
N HIS A 166 -8.08 3.67 18.82
CA HIS A 166 -7.50 4.63 19.77
C HIS A 166 -5.98 4.59 19.89
N ARG A 167 -5.25 3.97 18.96
CA ARG A 167 -3.79 3.94 18.96
C ARG A 167 -3.22 5.30 18.58
N VAL A 168 -2.10 5.64 19.23
CA VAL A 168 -1.34 6.86 18.97
C VAL A 168 -0.10 6.52 18.16
N TYR A 169 0.21 7.37 17.18
CA TYR A 169 1.34 7.25 16.26
C TYR A 169 2.17 8.52 16.25
N TRP A 170 3.47 8.39 16.00
CA TRP A 170 4.43 9.49 15.91
C TRP A 170 5.54 9.17 14.92
N GLU A 171 6.31 10.17 14.53
CA GLU A 171 7.42 10.05 13.58
C GLU A 171 8.66 9.43 14.24
N GLY A 172 8.59 8.15 14.59
CA GLY A 172 9.66 7.39 15.22
C GLY A 172 10.69 6.83 14.22
N SER A 173 11.58 5.93 14.72
CA SER A 173 12.65 5.32 13.92
C SER A 173 12.13 4.52 12.71
N HIS A 174 11.01 3.82 12.85
CA HIS A 174 10.40 3.07 11.75
C HIS A 174 9.89 3.99 10.63
N TRP A 175 9.29 5.11 10.98
CA TRP A 175 8.83 6.12 10.03
C TRP A 175 10.01 6.75 9.28
N ARG A 176 11.09 7.15 9.98
CA ARG A 176 12.30 7.72 9.35
C ARG A 176 12.91 6.76 8.34
N ARG A 177 13.07 5.49 8.71
CA ARG A 177 13.61 4.45 7.82
C ARG A 177 12.75 4.23 6.57
N MET A 178 11.42 4.31 6.70
CA MET A 178 10.51 4.23 5.56
C MET A 178 10.65 5.46 4.65
N GLN A 179 10.79 6.67 5.20
CA GLN A 179 11.01 7.89 4.42
C GLN A 179 12.28 7.81 3.57
N GLU A 180 13.34 7.21 4.07
CA GLU A 180 14.58 6.96 3.33
C GLU A 180 14.29 6.08 2.09
N TRP A 181 13.50 5.03 2.24
CA TRP A 181 13.15 4.15 1.12
C TRP A 181 12.23 4.79 0.08
N LEU A 182 11.36 5.70 0.48
CA LEU A 182 10.47 6.40 -0.45
C LEU A 182 11.18 7.51 -1.24
N ARG A 183 12.37 7.92 -0.82
CA ARG A 183 13.18 8.96 -1.49
C ARG A 183 14.24 8.38 -2.44
N ALA A 184 14.60 7.11 -2.27
CA ALA A 184 15.56 6.41 -3.12
C ALA A 184 14.91 6.00 -4.45
#